data_1e951525bb9b3ac7801f34c374e853a0
#
_entry.id   1e951525bb9b3ac7801f34c374e853a0
#
_cell.length_a   1.000
_cell.length_b   1.000
_cell.length_c   1.000
_cell.angle_alpha   90.00
_cell.angle_beta   90.00
_cell.angle_gamma   90.00
#
_symmetry.space_group_name_H-M   'P 1'
#
loop_
_entity.id
_entity.type
_entity.pdbx_description
1 polymer ?
#
loop_
_entity_poly.entity_id
_entity_poly.type
_entity_poly.pdbx_seq_one_letter_code
_entity_poly.pdbx_strand_id
1 'polypeptide(L)'
;MHTDRKDLICKLLKGIESGDPESVTVVNEDKYIQHNPQTHEGSEGLAVLFKRLAETNPHVNIVRIFEDDDYVFAHTEYSFYTHSSDTRNIGFEIFRFEGDQAVEHWDNIQQRQGPNPAGHSMVDGETEIKELEKTESNREIIRSFVDDILIKRDAEKIYDYIKWNHYVEHNPHSSDGLEALIKVVSPASIDAQDSIVYEKCHRILAEGNFVLTVCEGSINQLATSFFDLWLLEHDYIVEHWDTTETIPPPEEWNNDNGKF
;
A
#
# COMPACT_ATOMS: atom_id res chain seq x y z
N MET A 1 7.38 -17.52 -23.86
CA MET A 1 7.77 -17.46 -22.44
C MET A 1 6.85 -16.44 -21.82
N HIS A 2 6.07 -16.81 -20.84
CA HIS A 2 5.29 -15.83 -20.09
C HIS A 2 6.30 -15.05 -19.23
N THR A 3 6.42 -13.76 -19.44
CA THR A 3 7.27 -12.92 -18.59
C THR A 3 6.56 -12.77 -17.26
N ASP A 4 7.25 -13.02 -16.16
CA ASP A 4 6.68 -12.86 -14.81
C ASP A 4 6.36 -11.37 -14.60
N ARG A 5 5.10 -11.05 -14.30
CA ARG A 5 4.65 -9.68 -14.10
C ARG A 5 5.33 -9.02 -12.90
N LYS A 6 5.69 -9.80 -11.88
CA LYS A 6 6.50 -9.31 -10.75
C LYS A 6 7.88 -8.85 -11.21
N ASP A 7 8.53 -9.60 -12.10
CA ASP A 7 9.82 -9.21 -12.70
C ASP A 7 9.69 -7.92 -13.54
N LEU A 8 8.58 -7.76 -14.26
CA LEU A 8 8.30 -6.53 -15.02
C LEU A 8 8.15 -5.32 -14.09
N ILE A 9 7.43 -5.46 -12.98
CA ILE A 9 7.29 -4.36 -12.00
C ILE A 9 8.62 -4.10 -11.29
N CYS A 10 9.41 -5.12 -10.96
CA CYS A 10 10.77 -4.92 -10.46
C CYS A 10 11.63 -4.12 -11.46
N LYS A 11 11.58 -4.44 -12.75
CA LYS A 11 12.30 -3.69 -13.80
C LYS A 11 11.82 -2.24 -13.86
N LEU A 12 10.50 -2.02 -13.84
CA LEU A 12 9.91 -0.68 -13.88
C LEU A 12 10.38 0.17 -12.70
N LEU A 13 10.20 -0.31 -11.48
CA LEU A 13 10.52 0.44 -10.25
C LEU A 13 12.04 0.67 -10.10
N LYS A 14 12.86 -0.32 -10.47
CA LYS A 14 14.32 -0.15 -10.52
C LYS A 14 14.79 0.85 -11.57
N GLY A 15 13.99 1.10 -12.60
CA GLY A 15 14.24 2.15 -13.58
C GLY A 15 14.31 3.55 -12.99
N ILE A 16 13.71 3.78 -11.83
CA ILE A 16 13.82 5.05 -11.09
C ILE A 16 15.28 5.34 -10.71
N GLU A 17 16.06 4.32 -10.35
CA GLU A 17 17.47 4.47 -9.95
C GLU A 17 18.35 4.92 -11.12
N SER A 18 18.10 4.41 -12.31
CA SER A 18 18.92 4.67 -13.49
C SER A 18 18.41 5.81 -14.38
N GLY A 19 17.10 6.11 -14.30
CA GLY A 19 16.41 6.96 -15.27
C GLY A 19 16.35 6.33 -16.67
N ASP A 20 16.53 5.00 -16.76
CA ASP A 20 16.53 4.27 -18.03
C ASP A 20 15.14 4.28 -18.67
N PRO A 21 14.97 4.88 -19.86
CA PRO A 21 13.69 4.92 -20.54
C PRO A 21 13.17 3.52 -20.96
N GLU A 22 14.05 2.50 -21.07
CA GLU A 22 13.60 1.14 -21.36
C GLU A 22 12.79 0.53 -20.21
N SER A 23 12.95 0.99 -18.98
CA SER A 23 12.15 0.52 -17.84
C SER A 23 10.68 0.88 -18.01
N VAL A 24 10.38 2.04 -18.62
CA VAL A 24 9.02 2.54 -18.84
C VAL A 24 8.28 1.74 -19.93
N THR A 25 8.96 0.93 -20.75
CA THR A 25 8.30 0.06 -21.75
C THR A 25 7.42 -1.04 -21.14
N VAL A 26 7.50 -1.27 -19.83
CA VAL A 26 6.58 -2.13 -19.07
C VAL A 26 5.17 -1.57 -19.06
N VAL A 27 5.03 -0.25 -19.15
CA VAL A 27 3.72 0.43 -19.20
C VAL A 27 3.22 0.49 -20.63
N ASN A 28 1.91 0.33 -20.80
CA ASN A 28 1.29 0.49 -22.10
C ASN A 28 1.28 1.96 -22.52
N GLU A 29 1.85 2.27 -23.67
CA GLU A 29 2.01 3.65 -24.16
C GLU A 29 0.67 4.36 -24.41
N ASP A 30 -0.35 3.62 -24.87
CA ASP A 30 -1.63 4.17 -25.31
C ASP A 30 -2.70 4.17 -24.23
N LYS A 31 -2.54 3.39 -23.15
CA LYS A 31 -3.63 3.08 -22.20
C LYS A 31 -3.27 3.29 -20.74
N TYR A 32 -2.11 3.81 -20.41
CA TYR A 32 -1.69 3.89 -19.02
C TYR A 32 -2.49 4.93 -18.22
N ILE A 33 -3.34 4.45 -17.31
CA ILE A 33 -4.16 5.27 -16.41
C ILE A 33 -3.41 5.45 -15.08
N GLN A 34 -3.28 6.68 -14.65
CA GLN A 34 -2.57 7.05 -13.42
C GLN A 34 -3.54 7.56 -12.35
N HIS A 35 -3.53 6.95 -11.16
CA HIS A 35 -4.36 7.36 -10.02
C HIS A 35 -3.59 8.13 -8.93
N ASN A 36 -2.27 8.33 -9.08
CA ASN A 36 -1.56 9.26 -8.23
C ASN A 36 -1.92 10.69 -8.64
N PRO A 37 -2.54 11.50 -7.76
CA PRO A 37 -2.99 12.86 -8.10
C PRO A 37 -1.84 13.80 -8.50
N GLN A 38 -0.61 13.51 -8.08
CA GLN A 38 0.56 14.35 -8.36
C GLN A 38 1.32 13.97 -9.64
N THR A 39 0.88 12.89 -10.33
CA THR A 39 1.56 12.39 -11.52
C THR A 39 0.70 12.60 -12.77
N HIS A 40 1.34 13.09 -13.85
CA HIS A 40 0.66 13.21 -15.15
C HIS A 40 0.37 11.86 -15.77
N GLU A 41 -0.68 11.78 -16.57
CA GLU A 41 -1.07 10.58 -17.30
C GLU A 41 -0.04 10.15 -18.35
N GLY A 42 -0.13 8.84 -18.68
CA GLY A 42 0.58 8.23 -19.79
C GLY A 42 2.03 7.87 -19.48
N SER A 43 2.63 7.12 -20.38
CA SER A 43 4.02 6.68 -20.28
C SER A 43 5.02 7.86 -20.35
N GLU A 44 4.69 8.91 -21.08
CA GLU A 44 5.52 10.13 -21.15
C GLU A 44 5.60 10.83 -19.80
N GLY A 45 4.48 10.97 -19.09
CA GLY A 45 4.45 11.54 -17.73
C GLY A 45 5.32 10.75 -16.77
N LEU A 46 5.26 9.43 -16.85
CA LEU A 46 6.08 8.53 -16.05
C LEU A 46 7.57 8.64 -16.40
N ALA A 47 7.93 8.72 -17.68
CA ALA A 47 9.32 8.89 -18.12
C ALA A 47 9.92 10.22 -17.63
N VAL A 48 9.15 11.31 -17.67
CA VAL A 48 9.55 12.62 -17.12
C VAL A 48 9.76 12.51 -15.60
N LEU A 49 8.87 11.84 -14.88
CA LEU A 49 9.01 11.59 -13.45
C LEU A 49 10.29 10.82 -13.13
N PHE A 50 10.55 9.70 -13.82
CA PHE A 50 11.74 8.86 -13.59
C PHE A 50 13.03 9.63 -13.85
N LYS A 51 13.09 10.39 -14.94
CA LYS A 51 14.24 11.23 -15.24
C LYS A 51 14.52 12.25 -14.14
N ARG A 52 13.48 12.90 -13.62
CA ARG A 52 13.61 13.85 -12.51
C ARG A 52 14.07 13.17 -11.22
N LEU A 53 13.51 12.00 -10.89
CA LEU A 53 13.89 11.25 -9.70
C LEU A 53 15.31 10.72 -9.79
N ALA A 54 15.78 10.26 -10.94
CA ALA A 54 17.15 9.78 -11.14
C ALA A 54 18.22 10.83 -10.79
N GLU A 55 17.91 12.13 -10.94
CA GLU A 55 18.82 13.22 -10.55
C GLU A 55 19.04 13.33 -9.03
N THR A 56 18.20 12.67 -8.21
CA THR A 56 18.29 12.68 -6.76
C THR A 56 19.12 11.51 -6.20
N ASN A 57 19.85 10.79 -7.06
CA ASN A 57 20.59 9.58 -6.69
C ASN A 57 19.72 8.59 -5.90
N PRO A 58 18.60 8.12 -6.48
CA PRO A 58 17.61 7.32 -5.78
C PRO A 58 18.09 5.89 -5.55
N HIS A 59 17.58 5.27 -4.49
CA HIS A 59 17.64 3.83 -4.28
C HIS A 59 16.25 3.28 -4.04
N VAL A 60 15.90 2.21 -4.73
CA VAL A 60 14.59 1.54 -4.64
C VAL A 60 14.80 0.15 -4.03
N ASN A 61 14.26 -0.07 -2.86
CA ASN A 61 14.21 -1.38 -2.22
C ASN A 61 12.78 -1.93 -2.34
N ILE A 62 12.60 -3.03 -3.07
CA ILE A 62 11.31 -3.74 -3.14
C ILE A 62 11.31 -4.75 -2.00
N VAL A 63 10.51 -4.48 -0.97
CA VAL A 63 10.46 -5.24 0.28
C VAL A 63 9.61 -6.49 0.12
N ARG A 64 8.42 -6.32 -0.47
CA ARG A 64 7.45 -7.40 -0.75
C ARG A 64 6.84 -7.17 -2.12
N ILE A 65 6.53 -8.24 -2.82
CA ILE A 65 5.84 -8.18 -4.10
C ILE A 65 4.98 -9.43 -4.25
N PHE A 66 3.74 -9.25 -4.67
CA PHE A 66 2.84 -10.36 -4.97
C PHE A 66 1.94 -10.07 -6.16
N GLU A 67 1.35 -11.12 -6.74
CA GLU A 67 0.46 -11.05 -7.90
C GLU A 67 -0.91 -11.66 -7.55
N ASP A 68 -1.97 -10.99 -7.98
CA ASP A 68 -3.35 -11.43 -7.82
C ASP A 68 -4.12 -11.18 -9.13
N ASP A 69 -4.40 -12.25 -9.88
CA ASP A 69 -5.00 -12.20 -11.21
C ASP A 69 -4.23 -11.24 -12.14
N ASP A 70 -4.84 -10.10 -12.50
CA ASP A 70 -4.23 -9.09 -13.37
C ASP A 70 -3.52 -7.97 -12.59
N TYR A 71 -3.39 -8.10 -11.29
CA TYR A 71 -2.78 -7.08 -10.44
C TYR A 71 -1.44 -7.54 -9.88
N VAL A 72 -0.49 -6.61 -9.80
CA VAL A 72 0.75 -6.77 -9.04
C VAL A 72 0.80 -5.69 -7.97
N PHE A 73 1.04 -6.09 -6.73
CA PHE A 73 1.33 -5.20 -5.63
C PHE A 73 2.81 -5.22 -5.29
N ALA A 74 3.39 -4.07 -4.98
CA ALA A 74 4.74 -3.94 -4.46
C ALA A 74 4.77 -3.01 -3.24
N HIS A 75 5.34 -3.50 -2.13
CA HIS A 75 5.73 -2.71 -0.98
C HIS A 75 7.17 -2.28 -1.16
N THR A 76 7.42 -0.99 -1.25
CA THR A 76 8.71 -0.40 -1.60
C THR A 76 9.21 0.56 -0.54
N GLU A 77 10.54 0.71 -0.46
CA GLU A 77 11.19 1.81 0.22
C GLU A 77 12.02 2.60 -0.80
N TYR A 78 11.74 3.87 -0.95
CA TYR A 78 12.44 4.82 -1.79
C TYR A 78 13.37 5.68 -0.94
N SER A 79 14.64 5.74 -1.28
CA SER A 79 15.60 6.67 -0.68
C SER A 79 16.05 7.68 -1.72
N PHE A 80 15.92 8.96 -1.41
CA PHE A 80 16.32 10.07 -2.27
C PHE A 80 17.38 10.90 -1.57
N TYR A 81 18.55 11.01 -2.19
CA TYR A 81 19.68 11.72 -1.63
C TYR A 81 19.89 13.03 -2.39
N THR A 82 19.69 14.15 -1.73
CA THR A 82 20.07 15.47 -2.24
C THR A 82 21.18 16.04 -1.38
N HIS A 83 21.83 17.09 -1.84
CA HIS A 83 22.91 17.76 -1.08
C HIS A 83 22.47 18.24 0.32
N SER A 84 21.17 18.33 0.58
CA SER A 84 20.61 18.89 1.81
C SER A 84 19.67 17.95 2.57
N SER A 85 19.30 16.78 2.01
CA SER A 85 18.35 15.86 2.64
C SER A 85 18.59 14.43 2.23
N ASP A 86 18.38 13.53 3.21
CA ASP A 86 18.16 12.10 3.02
C ASP A 86 16.66 11.87 3.30
N THR A 87 15.87 11.70 2.25
CA THR A 87 14.43 11.47 2.38
C THR A 87 14.13 10.03 2.03
N ARG A 88 13.39 9.36 2.91
CA ARG A 88 12.92 8.00 2.67
C ARG A 88 11.41 7.98 2.68
N ASN A 89 10.86 7.30 1.69
CA ASN A 89 9.41 7.11 1.57
C ASN A 89 9.09 5.63 1.46
N ILE A 90 7.95 5.25 1.99
CA ILE A 90 7.35 3.94 1.81
C ILE A 90 6.29 4.06 0.73
N GLY A 91 6.35 3.20 -0.27
CA GLY A 91 5.36 3.11 -1.33
C GLY A 91 4.62 1.78 -1.27
N PHE A 92 3.30 1.85 -1.37
CA PHE A 92 2.43 0.73 -1.69
C PHE A 92 1.92 0.96 -3.10
N GLU A 93 2.44 0.17 -4.04
CA GLU A 93 2.25 0.33 -5.47
C GLU A 93 1.36 -0.78 -6.01
N ILE A 94 0.35 -0.46 -6.78
CA ILE A 94 -0.53 -1.43 -7.44
C ILE A 94 -0.54 -1.17 -8.92
N PHE A 95 -0.28 -2.20 -9.71
CA PHE A 95 -0.33 -2.15 -11.16
C PHE A 95 -1.32 -3.17 -11.69
N ARG A 96 -2.20 -2.76 -12.61
CA ARG A 96 -3.06 -3.69 -13.35
C ARG A 96 -2.50 -3.90 -14.74
N PHE A 97 -2.53 -5.16 -15.17
CA PHE A 97 -1.99 -5.62 -16.45
C PHE A 97 -3.08 -5.97 -17.45
N GLU A 98 -2.80 -5.72 -18.72
CA GLU A 98 -3.44 -6.36 -19.87
C GLU A 98 -2.35 -7.07 -20.68
N GLY A 99 -2.35 -8.40 -20.67
CA GLY A 99 -1.21 -9.18 -21.20
C GLY A 99 0.06 -8.96 -20.39
N ASP A 100 1.12 -8.53 -21.06
CA ASP A 100 2.44 -8.30 -20.44
C ASP A 100 2.73 -6.80 -20.24
N GLN A 101 1.72 -5.93 -20.28
CA GLN A 101 1.88 -4.50 -20.08
C GLN A 101 0.99 -3.98 -18.95
N ALA A 102 1.55 -3.14 -18.09
CA ALA A 102 0.80 -2.40 -17.09
C ALA A 102 -0.02 -1.29 -17.76
N VAL A 103 -1.33 -1.27 -17.49
CA VAL A 103 -2.28 -0.33 -18.09
C VAL A 103 -2.89 0.63 -17.06
N GLU A 104 -2.67 0.39 -15.77
CA GLU A 104 -3.26 1.21 -14.72
C GLU A 104 -2.45 1.11 -13.44
N HIS A 105 -2.37 2.19 -12.68
CA HIS A 105 -1.53 2.30 -11.50
C HIS A 105 -2.19 3.11 -10.39
N TRP A 106 -2.12 2.57 -9.18
CA TRP A 106 -2.47 3.23 -7.91
C TRP A 106 -1.29 3.14 -6.96
N ASP A 107 -1.14 4.13 -6.14
CA ASP A 107 -0.13 4.12 -5.07
C ASP A 107 -0.60 4.84 -3.81
N ASN A 108 0.07 4.60 -2.71
CA ASN A 108 0.17 5.48 -1.57
C ASN A 108 1.64 5.65 -1.23
N ILE A 109 2.08 6.89 -1.10
CA ILE A 109 3.46 7.23 -0.76
C ILE A 109 3.48 8.01 0.56
N GLN A 110 4.11 7.41 1.56
CA GLN A 110 4.23 7.99 2.90
C GLN A 110 5.69 8.19 3.29
N GLN A 111 6.02 9.33 3.89
CA GLN A 111 7.37 9.51 4.44
C GLN A 111 7.64 8.46 5.51
N ARG A 112 8.79 7.77 5.40
CA ARG A 112 9.22 6.80 6.41
C ARG A 112 9.40 7.46 7.75
N GLN A 113 8.82 6.88 8.76
CA GLN A 113 8.94 7.26 10.16
C GLN A 113 9.39 6.06 11.01
N GLY A 114 9.54 6.28 12.27
CA GLY A 114 9.79 5.22 13.23
C GLY A 114 11.26 4.99 13.56
N PRO A 115 11.59 3.90 14.22
CA PRO A 115 10.71 2.77 14.51
C PRO A 115 9.50 3.13 15.38
N ASN A 116 8.47 2.29 15.37
CA ASN A 116 7.29 2.45 16.22
C ASN A 116 7.64 2.20 17.72
N PRO A 117 6.71 2.42 18.67
CA PRO A 117 7.00 2.22 20.09
C PRO A 117 7.38 0.77 20.46
N ALA A 118 7.03 -0.24 19.67
CA ALA A 118 7.45 -1.63 19.85
C ALA A 118 8.84 -1.93 19.27
N GLY A 119 9.41 -1.03 18.47
CA GLY A 119 10.72 -1.15 17.83
C GLY A 119 10.70 -1.65 16.39
N HIS A 120 9.50 -1.83 15.80
CA HIS A 120 9.33 -2.26 14.41
C HIS A 120 9.40 -1.08 13.45
N SER A 121 9.98 -1.34 12.27
CA SER A 121 9.99 -0.37 11.18
C SER A 121 8.84 -0.64 10.19
N MET A 122 8.56 0.33 9.34
CA MET A 122 7.54 0.19 8.28
C MET A 122 7.90 -0.86 7.20
N VAL A 123 9.09 -1.46 7.24
CA VAL A 123 9.59 -2.36 6.19
C VAL A 123 10.10 -3.71 6.69
N ASP A 124 10.29 -3.92 7.99
CA ASP A 124 10.70 -5.22 8.53
C ASP A 124 9.52 -6.22 8.61
N GLY A 125 9.76 -7.37 9.23
CA GLY A 125 8.77 -8.47 9.34
C GLY A 125 8.82 -9.49 8.20
N GLU A 126 7.79 -10.32 8.10
CA GLU A 126 7.75 -11.44 7.13
C GLU A 126 7.67 -10.93 5.69
N THR A 127 8.39 -11.60 4.79
CA THR A 127 8.42 -11.27 3.35
C THR A 127 8.09 -12.46 2.44
N GLU A 128 8.11 -13.67 2.97
CA GLU A 128 7.88 -14.89 2.20
C GLU A 128 6.38 -15.16 2.06
N ILE A 129 5.92 -15.31 0.82
CA ILE A 129 4.53 -15.70 0.54
C ILE A 129 4.40 -17.21 0.78
N LYS A 130 3.44 -17.59 1.62
CA LYS A 130 3.14 -18.97 2.01
C LYS A 130 1.65 -19.26 1.84
N GLU A 131 1.24 -20.50 2.01
CA GLU A 131 -0.17 -20.91 2.05
C GLU A 131 -0.96 -20.46 0.80
N LEU A 132 -0.39 -20.63 -0.41
CA LEU A 132 -1.04 -20.23 -1.68
C LEU A 132 -2.43 -20.84 -1.86
N GLU A 133 -2.67 -22.03 -1.31
CA GLU A 133 -3.97 -22.69 -1.33
C GLU A 133 -5.03 -21.99 -0.47
N LYS A 134 -4.61 -21.08 0.41
CA LYS A 134 -5.50 -20.29 1.28
C LYS A 134 -5.80 -18.88 0.76
N THR A 135 -5.30 -18.50 -0.39
CA THR A 135 -5.47 -17.14 -0.94
C THR A 135 -6.92 -16.64 -0.82
N GLU A 136 -7.88 -17.43 -1.30
CA GLU A 136 -9.29 -17.01 -1.28
C GLU A 136 -9.88 -16.99 0.14
N SER A 137 -9.55 -17.96 0.99
CA SER A 137 -10.03 -17.95 2.37
C SER A 137 -9.46 -16.77 3.16
N ASN A 138 -8.19 -16.43 2.97
CA ASN A 138 -7.55 -15.28 3.61
C ASN A 138 -8.15 -13.97 3.12
N ARG A 139 -8.44 -13.85 1.80
CA ARG A 139 -9.17 -12.71 1.23
C ARG A 139 -10.54 -12.50 1.89
N GLU A 140 -11.33 -13.57 2.09
CA GLU A 140 -12.65 -13.49 2.70
C GLU A 140 -12.59 -13.16 4.21
N ILE A 141 -11.56 -13.65 4.93
CA ILE A 141 -11.32 -13.25 6.32
C ILE A 141 -11.08 -11.75 6.41
N ILE A 142 -10.18 -11.22 5.58
CA ILE A 142 -9.87 -9.79 5.57
C ILE A 142 -11.07 -8.96 5.08
N ARG A 143 -11.83 -9.41 4.09
CA ARG A 143 -13.08 -8.75 3.67
C ARG A 143 -14.04 -8.57 4.83
N SER A 144 -14.24 -9.66 5.61
CA SER A 144 -15.12 -9.63 6.78
C SER A 144 -14.55 -8.75 7.90
N PHE A 145 -13.24 -8.81 8.12
CA PHE A 145 -12.55 -7.95 9.08
C PHE A 145 -12.71 -6.46 8.75
N VAL A 146 -12.48 -6.07 7.50
CA VAL A 146 -12.66 -4.68 7.05
C VAL A 146 -14.09 -4.21 7.28
N ASP A 147 -15.08 -5.03 6.89
CA ASP A 147 -16.49 -4.68 7.03
C ASP A 147 -16.92 -4.60 8.51
N ASP A 148 -16.62 -5.61 9.30
CA ASP A 148 -17.06 -5.67 10.69
C ASP A 148 -16.25 -4.73 11.61
N ILE A 149 -14.92 -4.70 11.45
CA ILE A 149 -14.04 -4.01 12.39
C ILE A 149 -13.74 -2.58 11.94
N LEU A 150 -13.26 -2.39 10.70
CA LEU A 150 -12.80 -1.06 10.27
C LEU A 150 -13.98 -0.15 9.92
N ILE A 151 -14.98 -0.65 9.17
CA ILE A 151 -16.11 0.16 8.68
C ILE A 151 -17.25 0.22 9.71
N LYS A 152 -17.76 -0.94 10.16
CA LYS A 152 -18.86 -0.99 11.15
C LYS A 152 -18.42 -0.69 12.58
N ARG A 153 -17.11 -0.78 12.86
CA ARG A 153 -16.49 -0.48 14.17
C ARG A 153 -17.02 -1.38 15.30
N ASP A 154 -17.28 -2.66 14.99
CA ASP A 154 -17.71 -3.67 15.95
C ASP A 154 -16.51 -4.27 16.69
N ALA A 155 -15.98 -3.50 17.66
CA ALA A 155 -14.78 -3.87 18.40
C ALA A 155 -14.93 -5.19 19.18
N GLU A 156 -16.15 -5.67 19.45
CA GLU A 156 -16.38 -6.92 20.18
C GLU A 156 -15.95 -8.14 19.35
N LYS A 157 -16.05 -8.03 18.01
CA LYS A 157 -15.65 -9.11 17.08
C LYS A 157 -14.16 -9.17 16.78
N ILE A 158 -13.35 -8.23 17.26
CA ILE A 158 -11.92 -8.17 16.89
C ILE A 158 -11.18 -9.47 17.19
N TYR A 159 -11.58 -10.18 18.23
CA TYR A 159 -10.99 -11.46 18.65
C TYR A 159 -11.34 -12.64 17.74
N ASP A 160 -12.32 -12.48 16.85
CA ASP A 160 -12.65 -13.49 15.83
C ASP A 160 -11.59 -13.47 14.71
N TYR A 161 -10.90 -12.33 14.53
CA TYR A 161 -9.93 -12.09 13.46
C TYR A 161 -8.49 -12.07 13.94
N ILE A 162 -8.22 -11.60 15.16
CA ILE A 162 -6.87 -11.37 15.69
C ILE A 162 -6.72 -12.01 17.06
N LYS A 163 -5.66 -12.81 17.25
CA LYS A 163 -5.31 -13.33 18.58
C LYS A 163 -4.54 -12.26 19.35
N TRP A 164 -5.05 -11.88 20.52
CA TRP A 164 -4.57 -10.75 21.33
C TRP A 164 -3.07 -10.71 21.63
N ASN A 165 -2.39 -11.87 21.68
CA ASN A 165 -0.98 -12.00 22.06
C ASN A 165 -0.03 -12.28 20.88
N HIS A 166 -0.49 -12.16 19.63
CA HIS A 166 0.28 -12.53 18.44
C HIS A 166 0.18 -11.50 17.32
N TYR A 167 -0.23 -10.27 17.61
CA TYR A 167 -0.36 -9.22 16.61
C TYR A 167 0.83 -8.27 16.67
N VAL A 168 1.55 -8.19 15.56
CA VAL A 168 2.69 -7.30 15.34
C VAL A 168 2.25 -6.13 14.46
N GLU A 169 2.60 -4.92 14.86
CA GLU A 169 2.22 -3.69 14.20
C GLU A 169 3.45 -2.98 13.63
N HIS A 170 3.36 -2.51 12.38
CA HIS A 170 4.43 -1.73 11.72
C HIS A 170 4.06 -0.28 11.46
N ASN A 171 2.84 0.14 11.78
CA ASN A 171 2.47 1.55 11.74
C ASN A 171 3.35 2.36 12.72
N PRO A 172 3.97 3.48 12.27
CA PRO A 172 4.95 4.22 13.08
C PRO A 172 4.37 4.84 14.37
N HIS A 173 3.05 4.94 14.47
CA HIS A 173 2.37 5.56 15.61
C HIS A 173 1.72 4.54 16.56
N SER A 174 1.78 3.25 16.25
CA SER A 174 1.12 2.18 17.01
C SER A 174 2.12 1.20 17.60
N SER A 175 1.73 0.51 18.67
CA SER A 175 2.48 -0.60 19.26
C SER A 175 1.85 -1.94 18.92
N ASP A 176 2.59 -3.00 19.17
CA ASP A 176 2.06 -4.37 19.12
C ASP A 176 0.84 -4.55 20.02
N GLY A 177 0.02 -5.52 19.66
CA GLY A 177 -1.20 -5.86 20.38
C GLY A 177 -2.41 -5.05 19.89
N LEU A 178 -3.56 -5.34 20.49
CA LEU A 178 -4.84 -4.86 19.98
C LEU A 178 -5.30 -3.51 20.55
N GLU A 179 -4.61 -2.98 21.56
CA GLU A 179 -5.10 -1.78 22.29
C GLU A 179 -5.22 -0.56 21.36
N ALA A 180 -4.24 -0.36 20.47
CA ALA A 180 -4.26 0.75 19.52
C ALA A 180 -5.41 0.59 18.51
N LEU A 181 -5.57 -0.61 17.94
CA LEU A 181 -6.64 -0.88 16.99
C LEU A 181 -8.04 -0.78 17.64
N ILE A 182 -8.21 -1.34 18.83
CA ILE A 182 -9.48 -1.22 19.59
C ILE A 182 -9.80 0.26 19.84
N LYS A 183 -8.81 1.08 20.17
CA LYS A 183 -9.01 2.51 20.35
C LYS A 183 -9.46 3.19 19.06
N VAL A 184 -8.83 2.84 17.92
CA VAL A 184 -9.19 3.38 16.60
C VAL A 184 -10.64 3.04 16.24
N VAL A 185 -11.05 1.79 16.40
CA VAL A 185 -12.39 1.32 16.02
C VAL A 185 -13.46 1.55 17.09
N SER A 186 -13.12 2.07 18.26
CA SER A 186 -14.11 2.43 19.28
C SER A 186 -15.08 3.49 18.76
N PRO A 187 -16.40 3.34 18.99
CA PRO A 187 -17.39 4.37 18.62
C PRO A 187 -17.08 5.76 19.19
N ALA A 188 -16.48 5.84 20.37
CA ALA A 188 -16.12 7.10 21.02
C ALA A 188 -14.95 7.84 20.30
N SER A 189 -14.24 7.20 19.40
CA SER A 189 -13.11 7.80 18.69
C SER A 189 -13.52 8.58 17.43
N ILE A 190 -14.77 8.48 16.97
CA ILE A 190 -15.23 9.15 15.73
C ILE A 190 -15.13 10.67 15.84
N ASP A 191 -15.49 11.22 17.00
CA ASP A 191 -15.46 12.67 17.26
C ASP A 191 -14.22 13.11 18.05
N ALA A 192 -13.26 12.20 18.25
CA ALA A 192 -12.04 12.50 18.97
C ALA A 192 -11.05 13.31 18.11
N GLN A 193 -10.19 14.07 18.76
CA GLN A 193 -8.96 14.52 18.12
C GLN A 193 -8.16 13.27 17.72
N ASP A 194 -7.58 13.26 16.53
CA ASP A 194 -6.90 12.11 15.92
C ASP A 194 -7.86 10.95 15.53
N SER A 195 -9.10 11.30 15.12
CA SER A 195 -10.06 10.32 14.63
C SER A 195 -9.60 9.70 13.30
N ILE A 196 -9.66 8.37 13.24
CA ILE A 196 -9.44 7.58 12.02
C ILE A 196 -10.77 6.91 11.67
N VAL A 197 -11.25 7.13 10.46
CA VAL A 197 -12.53 6.58 9.98
C VAL A 197 -12.31 5.92 8.63
N TYR A 198 -12.63 4.63 8.53
CA TYR A 198 -12.72 3.89 7.28
C TYR A 198 -14.17 3.95 6.80
N GLU A 199 -14.37 4.35 5.54
CA GLU A 199 -15.70 4.53 4.98
C GLU A 199 -16.05 3.47 3.94
N LYS A 200 -15.08 3.12 3.08
CA LYS A 200 -15.30 2.16 2.00
C LYS A 200 -14.01 1.46 1.60
N CYS A 201 -14.13 0.17 1.34
CA CYS A 201 -13.08 -0.63 0.72
C CYS A 201 -13.32 -0.72 -0.80
N HIS A 202 -12.34 -0.28 -1.58
CA HIS A 202 -12.39 -0.29 -3.05
C HIS A 202 -11.82 -1.56 -3.64
N ARG A 203 -10.76 -2.11 -3.00
CA ARG A 203 -10.03 -3.27 -3.55
C ARG A 203 -9.46 -4.13 -2.43
N ILE A 204 -9.45 -5.44 -2.66
CA ILE A 204 -8.76 -6.43 -1.83
C ILE A 204 -7.97 -7.32 -2.78
N LEU A 205 -6.65 -7.33 -2.64
CA LEU A 205 -5.74 -8.18 -3.40
C LEU A 205 -5.05 -9.18 -2.47
N ALA A 206 -4.84 -10.41 -2.91
CA ALA A 206 -4.26 -11.45 -2.07
C ALA A 206 -3.38 -12.42 -2.86
N GLU A 207 -2.27 -12.84 -2.27
CA GLU A 207 -1.51 -14.02 -2.69
C GLU A 207 -1.05 -14.77 -1.43
N GLY A 208 -1.51 -16.03 -1.27
CA GLY A 208 -1.20 -16.84 -0.11
C GLY A 208 -1.71 -16.22 1.19
N ASN A 209 -0.77 -16.00 2.10
CA ASN A 209 -1.02 -15.43 3.43
C ASN A 209 -0.94 -13.89 3.50
N PHE A 210 -0.64 -13.21 2.40
CA PHE A 210 -0.69 -11.74 2.32
C PHE A 210 -1.97 -11.25 1.66
N VAL A 211 -2.60 -10.24 2.29
CA VAL A 211 -3.79 -9.58 1.76
C VAL A 211 -3.64 -8.07 1.88
N LEU A 212 -3.77 -7.35 0.77
CA LEU A 212 -3.81 -5.90 0.72
C LEU A 212 -5.24 -5.41 0.65
N THR A 213 -5.56 -4.38 1.42
CA THR A 213 -6.80 -3.62 1.30
C THR A 213 -6.54 -2.18 0.88
N VAL A 214 -7.39 -1.65 0.01
CA VAL A 214 -7.38 -0.27 -0.44
C VAL A 214 -8.69 0.37 -0.03
N CYS A 215 -8.62 1.27 0.94
CA CYS A 215 -9.80 1.89 1.53
C CYS A 215 -9.75 3.41 1.42
N GLU A 216 -10.93 4.03 1.36
CA GLU A 216 -11.13 5.45 1.55
C GLU A 216 -11.72 5.74 2.93
N GLY A 217 -11.45 6.93 3.42
CA GLY A 217 -12.00 7.42 4.67
C GLY A 217 -11.40 8.76 5.06
N SER A 218 -11.19 8.99 6.35
CA SER A 218 -10.62 10.24 6.84
C SER A 218 -9.74 10.07 8.07
N ILE A 219 -8.72 10.93 8.18
CA ILE A 219 -7.96 11.19 9.41
C ILE A 219 -8.20 12.65 9.78
N ASN A 220 -8.73 12.91 10.98
CA ASN A 220 -9.06 14.27 11.43
C ASN A 220 -9.97 15.03 10.46
N GLN A 221 -10.94 14.32 9.85
CA GLN A 221 -11.87 14.85 8.83
C GLN A 221 -11.20 15.23 7.49
N LEU A 222 -9.92 14.93 7.30
CA LEU A 222 -9.25 15.08 6.01
C LEU A 222 -9.39 13.78 5.22
N ALA A 223 -9.87 13.88 3.98
CA ALA A 223 -10.00 12.74 3.09
C ALA A 223 -8.67 12.00 2.97
N THR A 224 -8.67 10.70 3.24
CA THR A 224 -7.46 9.88 3.35
C THR A 224 -7.64 8.56 2.61
N SER A 225 -6.60 8.18 1.90
CA SER A 225 -6.43 6.85 1.31
C SER A 225 -5.65 5.97 2.28
N PHE A 226 -6.17 4.77 2.55
CA PHE A 226 -5.55 3.76 3.40
C PHE A 226 -5.20 2.55 2.55
N PHE A 227 -3.93 2.20 2.50
CA PHE A 227 -3.48 0.94 1.94
C PHE A 227 -2.90 0.12 3.09
N ASP A 228 -3.59 -0.96 3.45
CA ASP A 228 -3.24 -1.82 4.59
C ASP A 228 -2.85 -3.21 4.09
N LEU A 229 -1.68 -3.67 4.47
CA LEU A 229 -1.17 -5.01 4.17
C LEU A 229 -1.25 -5.87 5.42
N TRP A 230 -1.96 -6.98 5.30
CA TRP A 230 -2.23 -7.94 6.37
C TRP A 230 -1.51 -9.26 6.10
N LEU A 231 -0.88 -9.82 7.11
CA LEU A 231 -0.37 -11.18 7.11
C LEU A 231 -1.26 -12.06 7.96
N LEU A 232 -1.65 -13.21 7.41
CA LEU A 232 -2.44 -14.19 8.14
C LEU A 232 -1.63 -15.46 8.41
N GLU A 233 -1.82 -16.04 9.59
CA GLU A 233 -1.37 -17.37 9.96
C GLU A 233 -2.49 -18.12 10.66
N HIS A 234 -2.75 -19.36 10.24
CA HIS A 234 -3.79 -20.20 10.86
C HIS A 234 -5.17 -19.52 10.94
N ASP A 235 -5.55 -18.81 9.86
CA ASP A 235 -6.81 -18.09 9.72
C ASP A 235 -6.97 -16.86 10.65
N TYR A 236 -5.85 -16.34 11.20
CA TYR A 236 -5.83 -15.13 12.02
C TYR A 236 -4.84 -14.12 11.46
N ILE A 237 -5.18 -12.85 11.59
CA ILE A 237 -4.27 -11.75 11.31
C ILE A 237 -3.19 -11.74 12.40
N VAL A 238 -1.93 -11.72 11.98
CA VAL A 238 -0.77 -11.75 12.89
C VAL A 238 0.16 -10.57 12.71
N GLU A 239 0.14 -9.91 11.56
CA GLU A 239 1.06 -8.79 11.28
C GLU A 239 0.40 -7.79 10.33
N HIS A 240 0.73 -6.49 10.48
CA HIS A 240 0.12 -5.40 9.72
C HIS A 240 1.15 -4.32 9.37
N TRP A 241 1.10 -3.88 8.13
CA TRP A 241 1.80 -2.69 7.59
C TRP A 241 0.79 -1.80 6.90
N ASP A 242 1.01 -0.51 6.93
CA ASP A 242 0.16 0.43 6.23
C ASP A 242 0.93 1.60 5.59
N THR A 243 0.24 2.25 4.67
CA THR A 243 0.54 3.61 4.22
C THR A 243 -0.75 4.40 4.20
N THR A 244 -0.67 5.63 4.71
CA THR A 244 -1.79 6.58 4.67
C THR A 244 -1.39 7.83 3.90
N GLU A 245 -2.27 8.31 3.04
CA GLU A 245 -2.04 9.50 2.24
C GLU A 245 -3.28 10.41 2.25
N THR A 246 -3.09 11.67 2.64
CA THR A 246 -4.16 12.66 2.50
C THR A 246 -4.45 12.90 1.03
N ILE A 247 -5.71 12.76 0.63
CA ILE A 247 -6.14 12.99 -0.75
C ILE A 247 -6.24 14.50 -0.95
N PRO A 248 -5.43 15.10 -1.85
CA PRO A 248 -5.52 16.52 -2.14
C PRO A 248 -6.86 16.86 -2.80
N PRO A 249 -7.33 18.11 -2.71
CA PRO A 249 -8.54 18.52 -3.39
C PRO A 249 -8.38 18.41 -4.93
N PRO A 250 -9.46 18.11 -5.68
CA PRO A 250 -9.39 17.82 -7.11
C PRO A 250 -8.73 18.92 -7.97
N GLU A 251 -8.79 20.18 -7.54
CA GLU A 251 -8.15 21.30 -8.23
C GLU A 251 -6.61 21.27 -8.17
N GLU A 252 -6.02 20.43 -7.33
CA GLU A 252 -4.57 20.23 -7.21
C GLU A 252 -4.07 19.00 -7.97
N TRP A 253 -4.98 18.25 -8.64
CA TRP A 253 -4.62 17.02 -9.33
C TRP A 253 -4.03 17.29 -10.72
N ASN A 254 -3.07 16.46 -11.13
CA ASN A 254 -2.46 16.48 -12.46
C ASN A 254 -3.13 15.50 -13.45
N ASN A 255 -4.15 14.78 -13.00
CA ASN A 255 -5.00 13.88 -13.79
C ASN A 255 -6.44 13.89 -13.23
N ASP A 256 -7.39 13.36 -13.99
CA ASP A 256 -8.82 13.37 -13.65
C ASP A 256 -9.37 11.97 -13.30
N ASN A 257 -8.50 10.97 -13.04
CA ASN A 257 -8.89 9.56 -12.92
C ASN A 257 -9.44 9.19 -11.53
N GLY A 258 -9.28 10.06 -10.54
CA GLY A 258 -9.60 9.75 -9.15
C GLY A 258 -8.48 8.96 -8.45
N LYS A 259 -8.55 8.88 -7.11
CA LYS A 259 -7.54 8.18 -6.29
C LYS A 259 -7.74 6.66 -6.26
N PHE A 260 -8.98 6.14 -6.51
CA PHE A 260 -9.36 4.74 -6.31
C PHE A 260 -9.82 4.01 -7.57
#